data_d6ab35eaa6da74d998acfd3e27e11ab6
#
_entry.id   d6ab35eaa6da74d998acfd3e27e11ab6
#
_cell.length_a   1.000
_cell.length_b   1.000
_cell.length_c   1.000
_cell.angle_alpha   90.00
_cell.angle_beta   90.00
_cell.angle_gamma   90.00
#
_symmetry.space_group_name_H-M   'P 1'
#
loop_
_entity.id
_entity.type
_entity.pdbx_description
1 polymer ?
#
loop_
_entity_poly.entity_id
_entity_poly.type
_entity_poly.pdbx_seq_one_letter_code
_entity_poly.pdbx_strand_id
1 'polypeptide(L)'
;MSSADKNLSVFSTDDLPDLTGTKFAIVVAEWNSEVTEKLFAGAYQTLIQYGASAENIIRGNVPGSFELTLATQWYASNAQVDAVIALGVVIQGDTKHNDYINHAVAQGITQVNLNTSKPVIFGVLTPNTMEQALERAGGIHGNKGDEAAMTAIKMIGLKPKIDQLKG
;
A
#
# COMPACT_ATOMS: atom_id res chain seq x y z
N MET A 1 8.57 10.92 -3.62
CA MET A 1 9.01 12.14 -2.91
C MET A 1 9.59 11.70 -1.58
N SER A 2 10.85 11.97 -1.34
CA SER A 2 11.44 11.81 -0.01
C SER A 2 11.46 13.18 0.64
N SER A 3 10.93 13.30 1.85
CA SER A 3 11.15 14.46 2.69
C SER A 3 11.90 13.97 3.92
N ALA A 4 13.19 14.27 3.97
CA ALA A 4 14.09 13.78 4.99
C ALA A 4 13.70 14.18 6.43
N ASP A 5 12.80 15.16 6.61
CA ASP A 5 12.50 15.77 7.92
C ASP A 5 10.99 15.91 8.21
N LYS A 6 10.11 15.15 7.55
CA LYS A 6 8.67 15.23 7.78
C LYS A 6 8.06 13.88 8.10
N ASN A 7 7.19 13.87 9.12
CA ASN A 7 6.26 12.76 9.32
C ASN A 7 5.23 12.78 8.18
N LEU A 8 5.28 11.79 7.30
CA LEU A 8 4.41 11.69 6.13
C LEU A 8 3.06 11.03 6.43
N SER A 9 2.83 10.62 7.69
CA SER A 9 1.54 10.10 8.14
C SER A 9 0.56 11.18 8.61
N VAL A 10 0.87 12.47 8.36
CA VAL A 10 -0.06 13.58 8.61
C VAL A 10 -0.83 13.87 7.31
N PHE A 11 -2.13 13.62 7.32
CA PHE A 11 -2.99 13.73 6.12
C PHE A 11 -4.05 14.81 6.30
N SER A 12 -4.41 15.51 5.20
CA SER A 12 -5.70 16.19 5.12
C SER A 12 -6.80 15.15 5.05
N THR A 13 -7.79 15.31 5.93
CA THR A 13 -8.98 14.45 6.00
C THR A 13 -10.21 15.12 5.37
N ASP A 14 -10.01 16.26 4.72
CA ASP A 14 -11.09 16.94 4.03
C ASP A 14 -11.58 16.08 2.87
N ASP A 15 -12.89 15.92 2.77
CA ASP A 15 -13.53 15.33 1.62
C ASP A 15 -13.21 13.84 1.39
N LEU A 16 -13.05 13.07 2.47
CA LEU A 16 -12.87 11.61 2.38
C LEU A 16 -14.21 10.92 2.03
N PRO A 17 -14.17 9.83 1.25
CA PRO A 17 -15.38 9.07 0.90
C PRO A 17 -15.93 8.30 2.11
N ASP A 18 -17.20 8.00 2.07
CA ASP A 18 -17.77 6.95 2.91
C ASP A 18 -17.25 5.58 2.46
N LEU A 19 -16.68 4.83 3.40
CA LEU A 19 -16.10 3.50 3.16
C LEU A 19 -17.06 2.35 3.47
N THR A 20 -18.33 2.65 3.76
CA THR A 20 -19.35 1.63 4.02
C THR A 20 -19.44 0.65 2.84
N GLY A 21 -19.19 -0.62 3.11
CA GLY A 21 -19.19 -1.68 2.10
C GLY A 21 -17.94 -1.78 1.21
N THR A 22 -17.02 -0.82 1.30
CA THR A 22 -15.75 -0.87 0.55
C THR A 22 -14.86 -2.01 1.05
N LYS A 23 -14.36 -2.83 0.13
CA LYS A 23 -13.50 -3.97 0.44
C LYS A 23 -12.06 -3.72 0.01
N PHE A 24 -11.15 -3.89 0.96
CA PHE A 24 -9.71 -3.73 0.78
C PHE A 24 -8.99 -5.07 0.87
N ALA A 25 -7.99 -5.28 0.04
CA ALA A 25 -7.01 -6.34 0.23
C ALA A 25 -5.66 -5.71 0.61
N ILE A 26 -5.02 -6.23 1.67
CA ILE A 26 -3.67 -5.86 2.06
C ILE A 26 -2.77 -7.06 1.83
N VAL A 27 -1.87 -6.97 0.86
CA VAL A 27 -0.91 -8.02 0.53
C VAL A 27 0.43 -7.69 1.19
N VAL A 28 0.93 -8.60 2.02
CA VAL A 28 2.09 -8.39 2.89
C VAL A 28 3.21 -9.36 2.55
N ALA A 29 4.40 -8.86 2.28
CA ALA A 29 5.58 -9.69 2.12
C ALA A 29 6.07 -10.20 3.49
N GLU A 30 6.40 -11.50 3.57
CA GLU A 30 6.83 -12.14 4.82
C GLU A 30 8.30 -11.82 5.17
N TRP A 31 9.16 -11.65 4.16
CA TRP A 31 10.55 -11.29 4.40
C TRP A 31 10.65 -9.91 5.06
N ASN A 32 11.54 -9.81 6.05
CA ASN A 32 11.70 -8.65 6.92
C ASN A 32 10.41 -8.33 7.71
N SER A 33 9.82 -9.36 8.31
CA SER A 33 8.54 -9.27 9.04
C SER A 33 8.54 -8.22 10.15
N GLU A 34 9.68 -7.92 10.76
CA GLU A 34 9.80 -6.83 11.73
C GLU A 34 9.34 -5.47 11.17
N VAL A 35 9.54 -5.25 9.87
CA VAL A 35 9.12 -4.04 9.16
C VAL A 35 7.71 -4.21 8.60
N THR A 36 7.47 -5.30 7.85
CA THR A 36 6.22 -5.47 7.10
C THR A 36 4.99 -5.62 8.00
N GLU A 37 5.15 -6.22 9.20
CA GLU A 37 4.05 -6.28 10.18
C GLU A 37 3.69 -4.90 10.76
N LYS A 38 4.68 -4.03 10.96
CA LYS A 38 4.43 -2.64 11.36
C LYS A 38 3.72 -1.85 10.26
N LEU A 39 4.10 -2.08 8.99
CA LEU A 39 3.41 -1.48 7.86
C LEU A 39 1.96 -1.97 7.77
N PHE A 40 1.74 -3.28 7.96
CA PHE A 40 0.40 -3.84 8.00
C PHE A 40 -0.45 -3.25 9.12
N ALA A 41 0.09 -3.19 10.35
CA ALA A 41 -0.62 -2.62 11.49
C ALA A 41 -1.03 -1.16 11.23
N GLY A 42 -0.14 -0.35 10.66
CA GLY A 42 -0.44 1.03 10.29
C GLY A 42 -1.54 1.11 9.23
N ALA A 43 -1.42 0.36 8.15
CA ALA A 43 -2.43 0.35 7.10
C ALA A 43 -3.80 -0.10 7.61
N TYR A 44 -3.85 -1.19 8.38
CA TYR A 44 -5.08 -1.72 8.95
C TYR A 44 -5.75 -0.70 9.89
N GLN A 45 -4.99 -0.14 10.84
CA GLN A 45 -5.50 0.85 11.78
C GLN A 45 -6.02 2.11 11.08
N THR A 46 -5.31 2.58 10.07
CA THR A 46 -5.75 3.72 9.27
C THR A 46 -7.07 3.43 8.55
N LEU A 47 -7.22 2.28 7.91
CA LEU A 47 -8.49 1.91 7.27
C LEU A 47 -9.65 1.88 8.28
N ILE A 48 -9.46 1.26 9.45
CA ILE A 48 -10.47 1.21 10.52
C ILE A 48 -10.81 2.61 11.03
N GLN A 49 -9.79 3.44 11.29
CA GLN A 49 -9.97 4.80 11.80
C GLN A 49 -10.83 5.64 10.87
N TYR A 50 -10.72 5.43 9.57
CA TYR A 50 -11.47 6.20 8.56
C TYR A 50 -12.74 5.50 8.04
N GLY A 51 -13.21 4.46 8.76
CA GLY A 51 -14.56 3.92 8.60
C GLY A 51 -14.67 2.62 7.79
N ALA A 52 -13.55 1.99 7.42
CA ALA A 52 -13.61 0.65 6.85
C ALA A 52 -14.02 -0.38 7.92
N SER A 53 -14.89 -1.32 7.56
CA SER A 53 -15.24 -2.44 8.44
C SER A 53 -14.15 -3.50 8.44
N ALA A 54 -13.82 -4.04 9.62
CA ALA A 54 -12.79 -5.07 9.78
C ALA A 54 -13.06 -6.31 8.90
N GLU A 55 -14.30 -6.69 8.73
CA GLU A 55 -14.74 -7.81 7.89
C GLU A 55 -14.50 -7.58 6.39
N ASN A 56 -14.32 -6.32 5.99
CA ASN A 56 -14.05 -5.91 4.61
C ASN A 56 -12.55 -5.69 4.34
N ILE A 57 -11.68 -6.00 5.30
CA ILE A 57 -10.23 -5.92 5.13
C ILE A 57 -9.67 -7.34 5.05
N ILE A 58 -9.24 -7.74 3.87
CA ILE A 58 -8.68 -9.06 3.60
C ILE A 58 -7.16 -8.96 3.66
N ARG A 59 -6.50 -9.83 4.43
CA ARG A 59 -5.05 -9.96 4.41
C ARG A 59 -4.62 -11.14 3.57
N GLY A 60 -3.60 -10.95 2.72
CA GLY A 60 -2.89 -12.00 2.01
C GLY A 60 -1.38 -11.90 2.28
N ASN A 61 -0.71 -13.03 2.47
CA ASN A 61 0.74 -13.07 2.65
C ASN A 61 1.42 -13.62 1.40
N VAL A 62 2.61 -13.10 1.10
CA VAL A 62 3.48 -13.58 0.02
C VAL A 62 4.92 -13.70 0.53
N PRO A 63 5.75 -14.60 -0.02
CA PRO A 63 7.11 -14.80 0.51
C PRO A 63 7.97 -13.53 0.52
N GLY A 64 8.01 -12.81 -0.57
CA GLY A 64 8.83 -11.60 -0.71
C GLY A 64 8.15 -10.50 -1.51
N SER A 65 8.83 -9.36 -1.63
CA SER A 65 8.26 -8.20 -2.33
C SER A 65 8.04 -8.46 -3.82
N PHE A 66 8.81 -9.35 -4.45
CA PHE A 66 8.65 -9.67 -5.87
C PHE A 66 7.30 -10.32 -6.18
N GLU A 67 6.79 -11.17 -5.28
CA GLU A 67 5.52 -11.87 -5.41
C GLU A 67 4.31 -10.98 -5.19
N LEU A 68 4.50 -9.76 -4.64
CA LEU A 68 3.43 -8.76 -4.47
C LEU A 68 2.72 -8.46 -5.79
N THR A 69 3.44 -8.39 -6.90
CA THR A 69 2.86 -8.06 -8.21
C THR A 69 1.77 -9.06 -8.61
N LEU A 70 2.06 -10.35 -8.57
CA LEU A 70 1.09 -11.38 -8.98
C LEU A 70 -0.07 -11.47 -7.98
N ALA A 71 0.21 -11.43 -6.69
CA ALA A 71 -0.84 -11.50 -5.67
C ALA A 71 -1.77 -10.28 -5.73
N THR A 72 -1.23 -9.08 -5.94
CA THR A 72 -2.06 -7.87 -6.12
C THR A 72 -2.92 -7.95 -7.37
N GLN A 73 -2.42 -8.56 -8.45
CA GLN A 73 -3.23 -8.81 -9.64
C GLN A 73 -4.41 -9.74 -9.35
N TRP A 74 -4.19 -10.83 -8.62
CA TRP A 74 -5.27 -11.75 -8.27
C TRP A 74 -6.37 -11.07 -7.46
N TYR A 75 -5.98 -10.28 -6.43
CA TYR A 75 -6.96 -9.52 -5.63
C TYR A 75 -7.64 -8.42 -6.45
N ALA A 76 -6.90 -7.65 -7.23
CA ALA A 76 -7.48 -6.57 -8.03
C ALA A 76 -8.41 -7.08 -9.14
N SER A 77 -8.17 -8.29 -9.67
CA SER A 77 -9.05 -8.95 -10.64
C SER A 77 -10.34 -9.50 -10.01
N ASN A 78 -10.40 -9.63 -8.67
CA ASN A 78 -11.62 -10.02 -7.99
C ASN A 78 -12.63 -8.88 -7.98
N ALA A 79 -13.84 -9.14 -8.48
CA ALA A 79 -14.90 -8.13 -8.58
C ALA A 79 -15.32 -7.54 -7.22
N GLN A 80 -15.12 -8.28 -6.14
CA GLN A 80 -15.51 -7.84 -4.79
C GLN A 80 -14.45 -6.99 -4.08
N VAL A 81 -13.23 -6.85 -4.61
CA VAL A 81 -12.16 -6.02 -4.01
C VAL A 81 -12.14 -4.67 -4.73
N ASP A 82 -12.21 -3.59 -3.97
CA ASP A 82 -12.25 -2.22 -4.49
C ASP A 82 -10.86 -1.58 -4.59
N ALA A 83 -9.97 -1.89 -3.65
CA ALA A 83 -8.59 -1.45 -3.66
C ALA A 83 -7.64 -2.49 -3.05
N VAL A 84 -6.40 -2.49 -3.50
CA VAL A 84 -5.35 -3.38 -3.00
C VAL A 84 -4.18 -2.55 -2.48
N ILE A 85 -3.62 -2.92 -1.34
CA ILE A 85 -2.44 -2.29 -0.75
C ILE A 85 -1.32 -3.33 -0.74
N ALA A 86 -0.22 -3.05 -1.42
CA ALA A 86 0.97 -3.90 -1.45
C ALA A 86 2.00 -3.40 -0.43
N LEU A 87 2.31 -4.21 0.57
CA LEU A 87 3.25 -3.87 1.64
C LEU A 87 4.48 -4.78 1.58
N GLY A 88 5.63 -4.19 1.49
CA GLY A 88 6.90 -4.89 1.44
C GLY A 88 8.07 -4.01 1.80
N VAL A 89 9.23 -4.60 1.86
CA VAL A 89 10.49 -3.88 2.02
C VAL A 89 11.61 -4.63 1.28
N VAL A 90 12.42 -3.88 0.57
CA VAL A 90 13.61 -4.39 -0.13
C VAL A 90 14.80 -3.58 0.33
N ILE A 91 15.55 -4.13 1.27
CA ILE A 91 16.73 -3.48 1.83
C ILE A 91 17.92 -3.70 0.88
N GLN A 92 18.74 -2.68 0.68
CA GLN A 92 19.92 -2.78 -0.15
C GLN A 92 20.90 -3.81 0.42
N GLY A 93 21.31 -4.76 -0.40
CA GLY A 93 22.38 -5.71 -0.12
C GLY A 93 23.67 -5.36 -0.88
N ASP A 94 24.64 -6.28 -0.86
CA ASP A 94 25.94 -6.10 -1.50
C ASP A 94 25.89 -6.13 -3.03
N THR A 95 24.82 -6.62 -3.60
CA THR A 95 24.64 -6.76 -5.05
C THR A 95 23.49 -5.85 -5.54
N LYS A 96 23.37 -5.73 -6.86
CA LYS A 96 22.27 -4.97 -7.48
C LYS A 96 20.92 -5.70 -7.48
N HIS A 97 20.78 -6.77 -6.72
CA HIS A 97 19.55 -7.55 -6.68
C HIS A 97 18.32 -6.70 -6.26
N ASN A 98 18.52 -5.82 -5.28
CA ASN A 98 17.48 -4.88 -4.84
C ASN A 98 17.00 -3.96 -5.96
N ASP A 99 17.88 -3.50 -6.87
CA ASP A 99 17.49 -2.63 -7.98
C ASP A 99 16.53 -3.35 -8.92
N TYR A 100 16.84 -4.60 -9.27
CA TYR A 100 15.99 -5.41 -10.15
C TYR A 100 14.63 -5.69 -9.52
N ILE A 101 14.60 -6.06 -8.23
CA ILE A 101 13.34 -6.29 -7.51
C ILE A 101 12.52 -5.01 -7.44
N ASN A 102 13.11 -3.90 -7.02
CA ASN A 102 12.42 -2.62 -6.88
C ASN A 102 11.80 -2.14 -8.20
N HIS A 103 12.56 -2.21 -9.30
CA HIS A 103 12.05 -1.84 -10.62
C HIS A 103 10.93 -2.76 -11.09
N ALA A 104 11.12 -4.09 -10.97
CA ALA A 104 10.12 -5.06 -11.39
C ALA A 104 8.80 -4.92 -10.62
N VAL A 105 8.87 -4.74 -9.30
CA VAL A 105 7.68 -4.59 -8.44
C VAL A 105 6.97 -3.27 -8.74
N ALA A 106 7.69 -2.15 -8.84
CA ALA A 106 7.10 -0.86 -9.14
C ALA A 106 6.40 -0.87 -10.52
N GLN A 107 7.08 -1.40 -11.55
CA GLN A 107 6.53 -1.51 -12.89
C GLN A 107 5.34 -2.47 -12.94
N GLY A 108 5.45 -3.63 -12.28
CA GLY A 108 4.39 -4.63 -12.24
C GLY A 108 3.13 -4.11 -11.54
N ILE A 109 3.25 -3.46 -10.39
CA ILE A 109 2.10 -2.87 -9.69
C ILE A 109 1.45 -1.76 -10.55
N THR A 110 2.25 -0.94 -11.23
CA THR A 110 1.72 0.05 -12.19
C THR A 110 0.88 -0.63 -13.27
N GLN A 111 1.38 -1.73 -13.83
CA GLN A 111 0.67 -2.48 -14.87
C GLN A 111 -0.65 -3.07 -14.35
N VAL A 112 -0.66 -3.59 -13.11
CA VAL A 112 -1.89 -4.11 -12.48
C VAL A 112 -2.93 -3.00 -12.33
N ASN A 113 -2.54 -1.81 -11.84
CA ASN A 113 -3.44 -0.65 -11.75
C ASN A 113 -4.13 -0.36 -13.10
N LEU A 114 -3.34 -0.26 -14.16
CA LEU A 114 -3.84 0.10 -15.50
C LEU A 114 -4.73 -0.99 -16.08
N ASN A 115 -4.33 -2.26 -15.94
CA ASN A 115 -5.07 -3.39 -16.49
C ASN A 115 -6.40 -3.65 -15.78
N THR A 116 -6.47 -3.41 -14.47
CA THR A 116 -7.68 -3.67 -13.67
C THR A 116 -8.55 -2.44 -13.46
N SER A 117 -8.03 -1.23 -13.75
CA SER A 117 -8.66 0.05 -13.44
C SER A 117 -9.08 0.16 -11.96
N LYS A 118 -8.32 -0.47 -11.07
CA LYS A 118 -8.49 -0.43 -9.62
C LYS A 118 -7.26 0.13 -8.93
N PRO A 119 -7.40 0.84 -7.81
CA PRO A 119 -6.26 1.29 -7.02
C PRO A 119 -5.47 0.11 -6.47
N VAL A 120 -4.21 -0.01 -6.88
CA VAL A 120 -3.23 -0.92 -6.28
C VAL A 120 -2.06 -0.07 -5.76
N ILE A 121 -1.96 0.05 -4.46
CA ILE A 121 -1.10 1.02 -3.81
C ILE A 121 0.28 0.43 -3.52
N PHE A 122 1.31 1.13 -3.96
CA PHE A 122 2.71 0.76 -3.74
C PHE A 122 3.17 1.20 -2.35
N GLY A 123 3.00 0.33 -1.37
CA GLY A 123 3.47 0.48 0.02
C GLY A 123 4.79 -0.24 0.27
N VAL A 124 5.70 -0.26 -0.70
CA VAL A 124 6.99 -0.95 -0.60
C VAL A 124 8.08 0.05 -0.23
N LEU A 125 8.81 -0.26 0.84
CA LEU A 125 10.00 0.49 1.24
C LEU A 125 11.23 -0.02 0.50
N THR A 126 12.11 0.90 0.11
CA THR A 126 13.36 0.62 -0.62
C THR A 126 14.56 1.27 0.06
N PRO A 127 14.79 0.98 1.35
CA PRO A 127 15.83 1.64 2.13
C PRO A 127 17.21 1.03 1.86
N ASN A 128 18.24 1.78 2.23
CA ASN A 128 19.61 1.26 2.22
C ASN A 128 19.91 0.41 3.46
N THR A 129 19.27 0.68 4.59
CA THR A 129 19.51 -0.01 5.86
C THR A 129 18.22 -0.40 6.57
N MET A 130 18.31 -1.32 7.53
CA MET A 130 17.19 -1.70 8.40
C MET A 130 16.70 -0.52 9.24
N GLU A 131 17.60 0.33 9.73
CA GLU A 131 17.24 1.52 10.52
C GLU A 131 16.33 2.44 9.70
N GLN A 132 16.70 2.73 8.45
CA GLN A 132 15.86 3.53 7.55
C GLN A 132 14.49 2.89 7.29
N ALA A 133 14.43 1.55 7.19
CA ALA A 133 13.16 0.84 7.08
C ALA A 133 12.28 1.06 8.31
N LEU A 134 12.84 0.92 9.50
CA LEU A 134 12.12 1.09 10.77
C LEU A 134 11.64 2.53 10.98
N GLU A 135 12.45 3.52 10.59
CA GLU A 135 12.07 4.94 10.63
C GLU A 135 10.82 5.24 9.78
N ARG A 136 10.59 4.46 8.73
CA ARG A 136 9.44 4.56 7.82
C ARG A 136 8.32 3.55 8.13
N ALA A 137 8.49 2.74 9.16
CA ALA A 137 7.51 1.77 9.63
C ALA A 137 6.98 2.11 11.04
N GLY A 138 6.73 3.39 11.30
CA GLY A 138 6.25 3.91 12.58
C GLY A 138 7.32 4.60 13.43
N GLY A 139 8.51 4.85 12.85
CA GLY A 139 9.55 5.67 13.48
C GLY A 139 9.36 7.17 13.20
N ILE A 140 10.46 7.90 13.22
CA ILE A 140 10.47 9.40 13.13
C ILE A 140 9.84 9.96 11.85
N HIS A 141 9.84 9.18 10.76
CA HIS A 141 9.29 9.58 9.47
C HIS A 141 7.87 9.06 9.21
N GLY A 142 7.19 8.54 10.24
CA GLY A 142 5.84 7.99 10.12
C GLY A 142 5.81 6.56 9.62
N ASN A 143 4.64 6.11 9.18
CA ASN A 143 4.41 4.74 8.74
C ASN A 143 3.94 4.70 7.28
N LYS A 144 4.71 4.05 6.41
CA LYS A 144 4.35 3.89 5.00
C LYS A 144 3.05 3.13 4.79
N GLY A 145 2.65 2.29 5.73
CA GLY A 145 1.36 1.61 5.72
C GLY A 145 0.20 2.59 5.87
N ASP A 146 0.31 3.56 6.79
CA ASP A 146 -0.69 4.64 6.97
C ASP A 146 -0.85 5.43 5.67
N GLU A 147 0.27 5.82 5.05
CA GLU A 147 0.27 6.56 3.78
C GLU A 147 -0.40 5.75 2.67
N ALA A 148 -0.10 4.45 2.60
CA ALA A 148 -0.67 3.57 1.58
C ALA A 148 -2.19 3.40 1.77
N ALA A 149 -2.65 3.23 3.01
CA ALA A 149 -4.07 3.14 3.33
C ALA A 149 -4.81 4.45 2.99
N MET A 150 -4.27 5.60 3.39
CA MET A 150 -4.86 6.90 3.05
C MET A 150 -4.88 7.14 1.53
N THR A 151 -3.84 6.70 0.83
CA THR A 151 -3.82 6.77 -0.64
C THR A 151 -4.94 5.93 -1.26
N ALA A 152 -5.15 4.71 -0.75
CA ALA A 152 -6.25 3.84 -1.21
C ALA A 152 -7.61 4.52 -0.99
N ILE A 153 -7.85 5.07 0.20
CA ILE A 153 -9.09 5.79 0.55
C ILE A 153 -9.35 6.95 -0.44
N LYS A 154 -8.34 7.79 -0.67
CA LYS A 154 -8.46 8.94 -1.58
C LYS A 154 -8.73 8.51 -3.02
N MET A 155 -8.10 7.44 -3.49
CA MET A 155 -8.33 6.91 -4.84
C MET A 155 -9.74 6.33 -5.00
N ILE A 156 -10.27 5.66 -3.98
CA ILE A 156 -11.68 5.23 -3.95
C ILE A 156 -12.62 6.43 -4.07
N GLY A 157 -12.36 7.51 -3.35
CA GLY A 157 -13.18 8.72 -3.39
C GLY A 157 -13.07 9.52 -4.70
N LEU A 158 -11.97 9.38 -5.43
CA LEU A 158 -11.75 10.09 -6.69
C LEU A 158 -12.59 9.53 -7.85
N LYS A 159 -12.70 8.21 -7.95
CA LYS A 159 -13.38 7.52 -9.06
C LYS A 159 -14.83 7.99 -9.28
N PRO A 160 -15.70 8.04 -8.25
CA PRO A 160 -17.07 8.53 -8.43
C PRO A 160 -17.14 9.99 -8.89
N LYS A 161 -16.22 10.84 -8.42
CA LYS A 161 -16.17 12.25 -8.85
C LYS A 161 -15.87 12.37 -10.35
N ILE A 162 -14.97 11.53 -10.86
CA ILE A 162 -14.65 11.49 -12.30
C ILE A 162 -15.84 10.95 -13.10
N ASP A 163 -16.52 9.91 -12.60
CA ASP A 163 -17.67 9.32 -13.30
C ASP A 163 -18.83 10.29 -13.41
N GLN A 164 -19.04 11.20 -12.45
CA GLN A 164 -20.03 12.28 -12.51
C GLN A 164 -19.75 13.33 -13.61
N LEU A 165 -18.49 13.48 -14.06
CA LEU A 165 -18.14 14.40 -15.16
C LEU A 165 -18.57 13.89 -16.54
N LYS A 166 -18.97 12.63 -16.65
CA LYS A 166 -19.38 11.98 -17.91
C LYS A 166 -20.87 12.12 -18.21
N GLY A 167 -21.63 12.71 -17.31
CA GLY A 167 -23.07 13.04 -17.46
C GLY A 167 -23.22 14.48 -17.80
#